data_9c9f3ca523b9d16723040aead77137b1
#
_entry.id   9c9f3ca523b9d16723040aead77137b1
#
_cell.length_a   1.000
_cell.length_b   1.000
_cell.length_c   1.000
_cell.angle_alpha   90.00
_cell.angle_beta   90.00
_cell.angle_gamma   90.00
#
_symmetry.space_group_name_H-M   'P 1'
#
loop_
_entity.id
_entity.type
_entity.pdbx_description
1 polymer ?
#
loop_
_entity_poly.entity_id
_entity_poly.type
_entity_poly.pdbx_seq_one_letter_code
_entity_poly.pdbx_strand_id
1 'polypeptide(L)'
;MNISNENTMQLRPHQLEALDKMNTKRLGQIIVPTGGGKTMCMIEDAKRQFKSPVSKTIVVVAPRILLANQLSSEFLEHITNVAVAHVHSGETHHFSTTNSIDLTHWDSINPHHNKLIFTTYHSLHKIQNSMVDVDTIYFDEAHNSVQKNFYPATEHFSRNADRCYFFTA
;
A
#
# COMPACT_ATOMS: atom_id res chain seq x y z
N MET A 1 17.63 -15.35 -24.07
CA MET A 1 16.63 -15.37 -23.00
C MET A 1 16.31 -13.94 -22.57
N ASN A 2 15.08 -13.65 -22.39
CA ASN A 2 14.68 -12.34 -21.97
C ASN A 2 14.41 -12.35 -20.47
N ILE A 3 15.37 -11.88 -19.69
CA ILE A 3 15.30 -11.90 -18.22
C ILE A 3 14.14 -11.05 -17.71
N SER A 4 13.76 -10.01 -18.43
CA SER A 4 12.65 -9.14 -18.00
C SER A 4 11.32 -9.88 -17.95
N ASN A 5 11.16 -10.99 -18.67
CA ASN A 5 9.93 -11.78 -18.64
C ASN A 5 9.71 -12.50 -17.32
N GLU A 6 10.76 -12.74 -16.54
CA GLU A 6 10.65 -13.36 -15.24
C GLU A 6 9.95 -12.45 -14.24
N ASN A 7 10.13 -11.14 -14.42
CA ASN A 7 9.59 -10.12 -13.53
C ASN A 7 8.41 -9.38 -14.14
N THR A 8 8.06 -9.70 -15.38
CA THR A 8 7.00 -9.00 -16.10
C THR A 8 5.75 -9.84 -16.08
N MET A 9 4.79 -9.42 -15.30
CA MET A 9 3.44 -9.95 -15.38
C MET A 9 2.82 -9.47 -16.69
N GLN A 10 2.13 -10.36 -17.35
CA GLN A 10 1.38 -9.99 -18.54
C GLN A 10 0.10 -9.28 -18.09
N LEU A 11 0.14 -7.95 -18.12
CA LEU A 11 -0.96 -7.13 -17.64
C LEU A 11 -2.05 -7.02 -18.70
N ARG A 12 -3.30 -7.05 -18.24
CA ARG A 12 -4.46 -6.83 -19.11
C ARG A 12 -4.56 -5.34 -19.47
N PRO A 13 -5.26 -5.00 -20.59
CA PRO A 13 -5.38 -3.59 -21.02
C PRO A 13 -5.89 -2.65 -19.93
N HIS A 14 -6.89 -3.06 -19.14
CA HIS A 14 -7.42 -2.21 -18.07
C HIS A 14 -6.43 -2.00 -16.92
N GLN A 15 -5.53 -2.96 -16.70
CA GLN A 15 -4.46 -2.82 -15.71
C GLN A 15 -3.41 -1.82 -16.20
N LEU A 16 -3.04 -1.89 -17.48
CA LEU A 16 -2.11 -0.94 -18.08
C LEU A 16 -2.67 0.48 -18.05
N GLU A 17 -3.96 0.64 -18.33
CA GLU A 17 -4.63 1.92 -18.26
C GLU A 17 -4.63 2.48 -16.82
N ALA A 18 -4.90 1.63 -15.83
CA ALA A 18 -4.85 2.02 -14.43
C ALA A 18 -3.46 2.50 -14.03
N LEU A 19 -2.42 1.75 -14.42
CA LEU A 19 -1.03 2.13 -14.14
C LEU A 19 -0.63 3.43 -14.79
N ASP A 20 -1.06 3.66 -16.03
CA ASP A 20 -0.80 4.92 -16.72
C ASP A 20 -1.43 6.09 -15.98
N LYS A 21 -2.67 5.94 -15.54
CA LYS A 21 -3.36 6.95 -14.72
C LYS A 21 -2.62 7.23 -13.41
N MET A 22 -2.15 6.19 -12.74
CA MET A 22 -1.39 6.33 -11.49
C MET A 22 -0.05 7.02 -11.71
N ASN A 23 0.59 6.83 -12.86
CA ASN A 23 1.83 7.50 -13.19
C ASN A 23 1.66 9.01 -13.44
N THR A 24 0.49 9.42 -13.88
CA THR A 24 0.25 10.81 -14.29
C THR A 24 -0.48 11.65 -13.25
N LYS A 25 -1.11 11.01 -12.25
CA LYS A 25 -1.90 11.70 -11.23
C LYS A 25 -1.49 11.26 -9.83
N ARG A 26 -1.36 12.24 -8.92
CA ARG A 26 -1.04 11.95 -7.52
C ARG A 26 -2.25 11.42 -6.73
N LEU A 27 -3.45 11.70 -7.19
CA LEU A 27 -4.69 11.32 -6.51
C LEU A 27 -5.66 10.78 -7.54
N GLY A 28 -6.21 9.61 -7.30
CA GLY A 28 -7.16 9.03 -8.23
C GLY A 28 -7.99 7.90 -7.67
N GLN A 29 -9.13 7.69 -8.31
CA GLN A 29 -9.98 6.53 -8.10
C GLN A 29 -9.72 5.55 -9.22
N ILE A 30 -9.39 4.32 -8.87
CA ILE A 30 -9.08 3.26 -9.83
C ILE A 30 -10.20 2.22 -9.76
N ILE A 31 -10.93 2.10 -10.84
CA ILE A 31 -12.02 1.12 -10.95
C ILE A 31 -11.50 -0.05 -11.76
N VAL A 32 -11.40 -1.22 -11.11
CA VAL A 32 -10.95 -2.45 -11.75
C VAL A 32 -12.05 -3.48 -11.61
N PRO A 33 -12.53 -4.07 -12.69
CA PRO A 33 -13.59 -5.07 -12.62
C PRO A 33 -13.24 -6.22 -11.68
N THR A 34 -14.24 -6.84 -11.06
CA THR A 34 -14.07 -8.01 -10.22
C THR A 34 -13.28 -9.09 -10.97
N GLY A 35 -12.25 -9.63 -10.32
CA GLY A 35 -11.34 -10.57 -10.98
C GLY A 35 -10.37 -9.90 -11.95
N GLY A 36 -10.34 -8.56 -12.01
CA GLY A 36 -9.49 -7.79 -12.92
C GLY A 36 -8.06 -7.56 -12.47
N GLY A 37 -7.66 -8.12 -11.33
CA GLY A 37 -6.28 -8.00 -10.86
C GLY A 37 -5.94 -6.66 -10.24
N LYS A 38 -6.84 -6.13 -9.43
CA LYS A 38 -6.66 -4.87 -8.70
C LYS A 38 -5.37 -4.88 -7.86
N THR A 39 -5.10 -5.98 -7.17
CA THR A 39 -3.88 -6.14 -6.37
C THR A 39 -2.63 -6.07 -7.23
N MET A 40 -2.66 -6.62 -8.44
CA MET A 40 -1.51 -6.55 -9.34
C MET A 40 -1.23 -5.12 -9.80
N CYS A 41 -2.25 -4.28 -9.94
CA CYS A 41 -2.04 -2.87 -10.22
C CYS A 41 -1.27 -2.19 -9.08
N MET A 42 -1.65 -2.47 -7.85
CA MET A 42 -0.94 -1.94 -6.67
C MET A 42 0.51 -2.43 -6.65
N ILE A 43 0.73 -3.72 -6.85
CA ILE A 43 2.06 -4.33 -6.81
C ILE A 43 2.96 -3.75 -7.90
N GLU A 44 2.47 -3.63 -9.12
CA GLU A 44 3.26 -3.07 -10.22
C GLU A 44 3.59 -1.58 -9.98
N ASP A 45 2.65 -0.81 -9.46
CA ASP A 45 2.93 0.58 -9.11
C ASP A 45 3.98 0.65 -8.00
N ALA A 46 3.85 -0.17 -6.95
CA ALA A 46 4.82 -0.22 -5.86
C ALA A 46 6.22 -0.59 -6.37
N LYS A 47 6.33 -1.58 -7.24
CA LYS A 47 7.59 -1.97 -7.86
C LYS A 47 8.24 -0.81 -8.61
N ARG A 48 7.45 -0.04 -9.36
CA ARG A 48 7.94 1.14 -10.07
C ARG A 48 8.45 2.21 -9.10
N GLN A 49 7.72 2.45 -8.01
CA GLN A 49 8.13 3.41 -6.99
C GLN A 49 9.42 3.00 -6.29
N PHE A 50 9.60 1.71 -6.03
CA PHE A 50 10.78 1.18 -5.35
C PHE A 50 12.03 1.14 -6.22
N LYS A 51 11.92 1.42 -7.51
CA LYS A 51 13.08 1.62 -8.38
C LYS A 51 13.75 2.97 -8.19
N SER A 52 13.11 3.90 -7.49
CA SER A 52 13.68 5.20 -7.17
C SER A 52 14.97 5.03 -6.34
N PRO A 53 15.99 5.87 -6.56
CA PRO A 53 17.19 5.86 -5.72
C PRO A 53 16.91 6.30 -4.28
N VAL A 54 15.79 6.99 -4.05
CA VAL A 54 15.34 7.38 -2.71
C VAL A 54 14.38 6.33 -2.20
N SER A 55 14.61 5.87 -0.96
CA SER A 55 13.72 4.91 -0.31
C SER A 55 12.30 5.45 -0.18
N LYS A 56 11.33 4.62 -0.45
CA LYS A 56 9.91 4.97 -0.41
C LYS A 56 9.17 4.16 0.63
N THR A 57 8.16 4.77 1.23
CA THR A 57 7.24 4.11 2.16
C THR A 57 5.86 4.06 1.54
N ILE A 58 5.32 2.86 1.38
CA ILE A 58 4.02 2.61 0.80
C ILE A 58 3.11 1.96 1.83
N VAL A 59 1.92 2.50 1.99
CA VAL A 59 0.90 1.96 2.89
C VAL A 59 -0.23 1.33 2.07
N VAL A 60 -0.65 0.15 2.47
CA VAL A 60 -1.77 -0.57 1.87
C VAL A 60 -2.85 -0.75 2.93
N VAL A 61 -4.04 -0.22 2.66
CA VAL A 61 -5.16 -0.22 3.60
C VAL A 61 -6.22 -1.20 3.13
N ALA A 62 -6.55 -2.17 3.97
CA ALA A 62 -7.56 -3.18 3.70
C ALA A 62 -8.75 -3.05 4.67
N PRO A 63 -9.94 -3.55 4.29
CA PRO A 63 -11.10 -3.46 5.17
C PRO A 63 -11.03 -4.36 6.40
N ARG A 64 -10.22 -5.43 6.34
CA ARG A 64 -10.13 -6.41 7.44
C ARG A 64 -8.72 -6.95 7.56
N ILE A 65 -8.37 -7.44 8.75
CA ILE A 65 -7.06 -8.03 9.04
C ILE A 65 -6.73 -9.19 8.10
N LEU A 66 -7.68 -10.08 7.84
CA LEU A 66 -7.46 -11.21 6.94
C LEU A 66 -7.04 -10.74 5.55
N LEU A 67 -7.70 -9.71 5.02
CA LEU A 67 -7.37 -9.17 3.71
C LEU A 67 -6.03 -8.42 3.74
N ALA A 68 -5.70 -7.73 4.83
CA ALA A 68 -4.38 -7.11 4.98
C ALA A 68 -3.27 -8.16 4.90
N ASN A 69 -3.45 -9.30 5.57
CA ASN A 69 -2.49 -10.41 5.53
C ASN A 69 -2.41 -11.04 4.14
N GLN A 70 -3.53 -11.19 3.44
CA GLN A 70 -3.54 -11.70 2.08
C GLN A 70 -2.82 -10.77 1.11
N LEU A 71 -3.06 -9.46 1.21
CA LEU A 71 -2.37 -8.47 0.38
C LEU A 71 -0.87 -8.50 0.66
N SER A 72 -0.48 -8.58 1.92
CA SER A 72 0.92 -8.70 2.30
C SER A 72 1.59 -9.90 1.63
N SER A 73 0.95 -11.06 1.68
CA SER A 73 1.46 -12.27 1.04
C SER A 73 1.63 -12.11 -0.46
N GLU A 74 0.63 -11.53 -1.13
CA GLU A 74 0.70 -11.31 -2.57
C GLU A 74 1.81 -10.30 -2.95
N PHE A 75 1.90 -9.20 -2.23
CA PHE A 75 2.95 -8.21 -2.47
C PHE A 75 4.34 -8.84 -2.34
N LEU A 76 4.56 -9.65 -1.32
CA LEU A 76 5.87 -10.24 -1.05
C LEU A 76 6.23 -11.40 -1.97
N GLU A 77 5.29 -11.92 -2.76
CA GLU A 77 5.61 -12.83 -3.86
C GLU A 77 6.34 -12.10 -4.99
N HIS A 78 6.16 -10.79 -5.12
CA HIS A 78 6.67 -10.00 -6.25
C HIS A 78 7.68 -8.94 -5.85
N ILE A 79 7.79 -8.59 -4.58
CA ILE A 79 8.65 -7.52 -4.09
C ILE A 79 9.59 -8.06 -3.03
N THR A 80 10.89 -7.85 -3.24
CA THR A 80 11.96 -8.26 -2.32
C THR A 80 12.72 -7.04 -1.82
N ASN A 81 13.60 -7.22 -0.83
CA ASN A 81 14.43 -6.16 -0.25
C ASN A 81 13.60 -5.00 0.30
N VAL A 82 12.55 -5.33 1.00
CA VAL A 82 11.64 -4.36 1.59
C VAL A 82 11.45 -4.66 3.07
N ALA A 83 11.42 -3.63 3.90
CA ALA A 83 11.03 -3.75 5.29
C ALA A 83 9.50 -3.76 5.38
N VAL A 84 8.95 -4.67 6.16
CA VAL A 84 7.50 -4.90 6.25
C VAL A 84 7.02 -4.66 7.67
N ALA A 85 5.95 -3.91 7.81
CA ALA A 85 5.23 -3.76 9.07
C ALA A 85 3.73 -3.98 8.86
N HIS A 86 3.10 -4.53 9.88
CA HIS A 86 1.64 -4.63 9.94
C HIS A 86 1.14 -3.79 11.10
N VAL A 87 0.16 -2.94 10.84
CA VAL A 87 -0.46 -2.09 11.86
C VAL A 87 -1.89 -2.53 12.05
N HIS A 88 -2.07 -3.55 12.86
CA HIS A 88 -3.36 -4.10 13.27
C HIS A 88 -3.13 -5.09 14.42
N SER A 89 -4.20 -5.54 15.04
CA SER A 89 -4.13 -6.44 16.20
C SER A 89 -4.00 -7.92 15.85
N GLY A 90 -4.00 -8.27 14.56
CA GLY A 90 -3.93 -9.67 14.12
C GLY A 90 -2.52 -10.23 14.15
N GLU A 91 -2.44 -11.57 14.09
CA GLU A 91 -1.15 -12.26 14.03
C GLU A 91 -0.55 -12.23 12.63
N THR A 92 0.76 -12.12 12.58
CA THR A 92 1.53 -12.14 11.34
C THR A 92 2.96 -12.57 11.66
N HIS A 93 3.68 -13.06 10.66
CA HIS A 93 5.11 -13.41 10.80
C HIS A 93 6.02 -12.17 10.67
N HIS A 94 5.45 -11.03 10.35
CA HIS A 94 6.20 -9.79 10.22
C HIS A 94 6.12 -8.97 11.50
N PHE A 95 6.95 -7.92 11.58
CA PHE A 95 6.78 -6.93 12.62
C PHE A 95 5.33 -6.42 12.60
N SER A 96 4.71 -6.39 13.77
CA SER A 96 3.34 -5.87 13.89
C SER A 96 3.20 -5.05 15.17
N THR A 97 2.37 -4.04 15.11
CA THR A 97 2.10 -3.18 16.25
C THR A 97 0.75 -2.50 16.11
N THR A 98 0.18 -2.11 17.25
CA THR A 98 -0.95 -1.19 17.32
C THR A 98 -0.56 0.14 17.97
N ASN A 99 0.73 0.36 18.16
CA ASN A 99 1.29 1.51 18.87
C ASN A 99 2.08 2.39 17.92
N SER A 100 1.71 3.68 17.84
CA SER A 100 2.36 4.64 16.96
C SER A 100 3.83 4.89 17.30
N ILE A 101 4.20 4.78 18.57
CA ILE A 101 5.60 4.96 19.00
C ILE A 101 6.45 3.78 18.51
N ASP A 102 5.94 2.57 18.62
CA ASP A 102 6.64 1.38 18.11
C ASP A 102 6.83 1.45 16.59
N LEU A 103 5.83 1.92 15.88
CA LEU A 103 5.91 2.11 14.43
C LEU A 103 6.98 3.15 14.08
N THR A 104 7.01 4.25 14.79
CA THR A 104 8.03 5.29 14.61
C THR A 104 9.43 4.73 14.83
N HIS A 105 9.60 3.91 15.86
CA HIS A 105 10.88 3.27 16.14
C HIS A 105 11.27 2.31 15.01
N TRP A 106 10.35 1.46 14.56
CA TRP A 106 10.58 0.55 13.45
C TRP A 106 11.04 1.31 12.19
N ASP A 107 10.40 2.43 11.89
CA ASP A 107 10.77 3.27 10.77
C ASP A 107 12.19 3.81 10.93
N SER A 108 12.55 4.26 12.12
CA SER A 108 13.85 4.87 12.41
C SER A 108 15.01 3.89 12.30
N ILE A 109 14.77 2.60 12.56
CA ILE A 109 15.82 1.57 12.45
C ILE A 109 15.94 0.96 11.05
N ASN A 110 15.12 1.41 10.12
CA ASN A 110 15.13 0.98 8.72
C ASN A 110 15.28 2.18 7.77
N PRO A 111 16.24 3.10 7.98
CA PRO A 111 16.23 4.40 7.32
C PRO A 111 16.48 4.36 5.81
N HIS A 112 17.12 3.31 5.32
CA HIS A 112 17.50 3.19 3.91
C HIS A 112 16.76 2.07 3.17
N HIS A 113 15.74 1.51 3.79
CA HIS A 113 14.93 0.46 3.18
C HIS A 113 13.66 1.04 2.58
N ASN A 114 13.28 0.51 1.44
CA ASN A 114 11.89 0.64 0.99
C ASN A 114 11.00 -0.06 2.00
N LYS A 115 9.82 0.47 2.25
CA LYS A 115 8.92 -0.02 3.29
C LYS A 115 7.53 -0.26 2.77
N LEU A 116 6.95 -1.40 3.18
CA LEU A 116 5.55 -1.71 2.97
C LEU A 116 4.88 -1.81 4.33
N ILE A 117 3.81 -1.05 4.51
CA ILE A 117 3.03 -1.08 5.75
C ILE A 117 1.60 -1.49 5.38
N PHE A 118 1.15 -2.61 5.96
CA PHE A 118 -0.19 -3.12 5.75
C PHE A 118 -1.03 -2.82 6.97
N THR A 119 -2.20 -2.25 6.76
CA THR A 119 -3.09 -1.84 7.85
C THR A 119 -4.56 -2.03 7.45
N THR A 120 -5.43 -1.76 8.39
CA THR A 120 -6.87 -1.71 8.16
C THR A 120 -7.37 -0.28 8.30
N TYR A 121 -8.57 -0.01 7.79
CA TYR A 121 -9.19 1.30 8.00
C TYR A 121 -9.33 1.61 9.49
N HIS A 122 -9.61 0.61 10.29
CA HIS A 122 -9.75 0.74 11.73
C HIS A 122 -8.44 1.20 12.42
N SER A 123 -7.30 0.78 11.90
CA SER A 123 -5.99 1.06 12.51
C SER A 123 -5.19 2.16 11.80
N LEU A 124 -5.70 2.69 10.69
CA LEU A 124 -4.98 3.68 9.88
C LEU A 124 -4.58 4.92 10.67
N HIS A 125 -5.41 5.38 11.60
CA HIS A 125 -5.11 6.54 12.44
C HIS A 125 -3.82 6.37 13.25
N LYS A 126 -3.40 5.16 13.50
CA LYS A 126 -2.16 4.88 14.23
C LYS A 126 -0.93 5.23 13.40
N ILE A 127 -1.02 5.06 12.09
CA ILE A 127 0.04 5.52 11.17
C ILE A 127 0.04 7.04 11.13
N GLN A 128 -1.13 7.66 11.05
CA GLN A 128 -1.27 9.12 11.09
C GLN A 128 -0.63 9.72 12.34
N ASN A 129 -0.79 9.07 13.48
CA ASN A 129 -0.25 9.55 14.76
C ASN A 129 1.24 9.25 14.94
N SER A 130 1.85 8.50 14.04
CA SER A 130 3.28 8.20 14.05
C SER A 130 4.07 9.28 13.31
N MET A 131 5.40 9.17 13.38
CA MET A 131 6.31 10.06 12.65
C MET A 131 6.66 9.52 11.26
N VAL A 132 5.98 8.48 10.79
CA VAL A 132 6.26 7.86 9.49
C VAL A 132 5.74 8.75 8.38
N ASP A 133 6.61 9.12 7.44
CA ASP A 133 6.24 9.83 6.23
C ASP A 133 5.80 8.82 5.17
N VAL A 134 4.59 8.99 4.67
CA VAL A 134 4.00 8.09 3.67
C VAL A 134 4.11 8.70 2.29
N ASP A 135 4.81 8.02 1.39
CA ASP A 135 4.95 8.47 0.00
C ASP A 135 3.74 8.10 -0.84
N THR A 136 3.30 6.85 -0.75
CA THR A 136 2.16 6.36 -1.51
C THR A 136 1.23 5.56 -0.60
N ILE A 137 -0.07 5.73 -0.79
CA ILE A 137 -1.07 4.95 -0.07
C ILE A 137 -2.11 4.41 -1.04
N TYR A 138 -2.42 3.11 -0.88
CA TYR A 138 -3.48 2.43 -1.61
C TYR A 138 -4.60 2.07 -0.65
N PHE A 139 -5.81 2.46 -1.00
CA PHE A 139 -7.03 2.09 -0.27
C PHE A 139 -7.74 0.98 -1.03
N ASP A 140 -7.69 -0.23 -0.51
CA ASP A 140 -8.41 -1.37 -1.10
C ASP A 140 -9.86 -1.35 -0.63
N GLU A 141 -10.77 -1.72 -1.52
CA GLU A 141 -12.22 -1.66 -1.26
C GLU A 141 -12.60 -0.28 -0.73
N ALA A 142 -12.34 0.75 -1.53
CA ALA A 142 -12.33 2.15 -1.09
C ALA A 142 -13.68 2.66 -0.60
N HIS A 143 -14.79 1.98 -0.92
CA HIS A 143 -16.10 2.34 -0.36
C HIS A 143 -16.12 2.29 1.17
N ASN A 144 -15.20 1.55 1.79
CA ASN A 144 -15.08 1.51 3.26
C ASN A 144 -14.47 2.79 3.83
N SER A 145 -13.77 3.58 3.02
CA SER A 145 -13.07 4.78 3.48
C SER A 145 -14.01 5.89 3.93
N VAL A 146 -15.25 5.87 3.47
CA VAL A 146 -16.25 6.91 3.77
C VAL A 146 -17.03 6.66 5.06
N GLN A 147 -16.76 5.56 5.73
CA GLN A 147 -17.38 5.30 7.03
C GLN A 147 -16.94 6.36 8.05
N LYS A 148 -17.87 6.78 8.90
CA LYS A 148 -17.71 7.92 9.78
C LYS A 148 -16.44 7.87 10.65
N ASN A 149 -16.08 6.68 11.14
CA ASN A 149 -14.91 6.52 12.02
C ASN A 149 -13.59 6.46 11.27
N PHE A 150 -13.63 6.21 9.95
CA PHE A 150 -12.42 6.03 9.13
C PHE A 150 -12.08 7.26 8.31
N TYR A 151 -13.05 8.12 8.06
CA TYR A 151 -12.92 9.26 7.17
C TYR A 151 -11.80 10.24 7.57
N PRO A 152 -11.63 10.59 8.85
CA PRO A 152 -10.57 11.56 9.21
C PRO A 152 -9.16 11.11 8.82
N ALA A 153 -8.81 9.86 9.07
CA ALA A 153 -7.49 9.34 8.71
C ALA A 153 -7.35 9.21 7.18
N THR A 154 -8.40 8.77 6.50
CA THR A 154 -8.43 8.69 5.04
C THR A 154 -8.22 10.07 4.42
N GLU A 155 -8.93 11.08 4.92
CA GLU A 155 -8.79 12.45 4.43
C GLU A 155 -7.38 12.98 4.68
N HIS A 156 -6.83 12.73 5.85
CA HIS A 156 -5.46 13.14 6.18
C HIS A 156 -4.48 12.65 5.12
N PHE A 157 -4.50 11.35 4.79
CA PHE A 157 -3.56 10.77 3.83
C PHE A 157 -3.86 11.18 2.39
N SER A 158 -5.12 11.44 2.05
CA SER A 158 -5.45 11.94 0.71
C SER A 158 -4.83 13.30 0.44
N ARG A 159 -4.60 14.09 1.49
CA ARG A 159 -4.01 15.43 1.41
C ARG A 159 -2.49 15.42 1.59
N ASN A 160 -1.97 14.52 2.41
CA ASN A 160 -0.59 14.60 2.88
C ASN A 160 0.35 13.57 2.28
N ALA A 161 -0.15 12.43 1.78
CA ALA A 161 0.68 11.49 1.04
C ALA A 161 1.03 12.09 -0.33
N ASP A 162 2.21 11.81 -0.84
CA ASP A 162 2.60 12.28 -2.17
C ASP A 162 1.70 11.70 -3.24
N ARG A 163 1.29 10.44 -3.08
CA ARG A 163 0.41 9.74 -4.02
C ARG A 163 -0.65 8.95 -3.24
N CYS A 164 -1.89 9.00 -3.71
CA CYS A 164 -3.02 8.34 -3.04
C CYS A 164 -4.00 7.78 -4.07
N TYR A 165 -4.31 6.50 -3.97
CA TYR A 165 -5.21 5.84 -4.91
C TYR A 165 -6.26 5.01 -4.21
N PHE A 166 -7.50 5.18 -4.64
CA PHE A 166 -8.67 4.48 -4.12
C PHE A 166 -9.09 3.41 -5.12
N PHE A 167 -9.03 2.15 -4.71
CA PHE A 167 -9.35 1.01 -5.56
C PHE A 167 -10.74 0.46 -5.24
N THR A 168 -11.57 0.33 -6.24
CA THR A 168 -12.90 -0.28 -6.14
C THR A 168 -13.11 -1.26 -7.28
N ALA A 169 -14.08 -2.13 -7.11
CA ALA A 169 -14.52 -3.01 -8.18
C ALA A 169 -15.46 -2.28 -9.14
#